data_34a3ccdc593e3aea841b26df0ad66235
#
_entry.id   34a3ccdc593e3aea841b26df0ad66235
#
_cell.length_a   1.000
_cell.length_b   1.000
_cell.length_c   1.000
_cell.angle_alpha   90.00
_cell.angle_beta   90.00
_cell.angle_gamma   90.00
#
_symmetry.space_group_name_H-M   'P 1'
#
loop_
_entity.id
_entity.type
_entity.pdbx_description
1 polymer ?
#
loop_
_entity_poly.entity_id
_entity_poly.type
_entity_poly.pdbx_seq_one_letter_code
_entity_poly.pdbx_strand_id
1 'polypeptide(L)'
;TVDRSRGADGLTDRTVTGPNGKTQTVDRSRGSDGAVDSTITGRNGGVSTVDRSRGADGLTDRTVTGPNGKTQTVDRSRGADGAVDSTITGRNGGVTTVDRSRNADGTIDASITRNPQ
;
A
#
# COMPACT_ATOMS: atom_id res chain seq x y z
N THR A 1 10.02 8.87 24.40
CA THR A 1 8.57 9.02 24.64
C THR A 1 7.78 8.50 23.45
N VAL A 2 6.56 8.09 23.72
CA VAL A 2 5.63 7.64 22.70
C VAL A 2 4.29 8.33 22.97
N ASP A 3 3.92 9.23 22.07
CA ASP A 3 2.66 9.96 22.17
C ASP A 3 1.69 9.40 21.13
N ARG A 4 0.44 9.32 21.51
CA ARG A 4 -0.62 8.84 20.63
C ARG A 4 -1.82 9.77 20.69
N SER A 5 -2.38 10.07 19.54
CA SER A 5 -3.60 10.86 19.45
C SER A 5 -4.58 10.15 18.54
N ARG A 6 -5.86 10.38 18.76
CA ARG A 6 -6.91 9.84 17.91
C ARG A 6 -7.55 10.97 17.13
N GLY A 7 -7.55 10.85 15.80
CA GLY A 7 -8.21 11.82 14.94
C GLY A 7 -9.73 11.66 14.94
N ALA A 8 -10.40 12.61 14.30
CA ALA A 8 -11.86 12.58 14.15
C ALA A 8 -12.35 11.37 13.36
N ASP A 9 -11.49 10.81 12.51
CA ASP A 9 -11.77 9.60 11.72
C ASP A 9 -11.65 8.31 12.53
N GLY A 10 -11.34 8.39 13.83
CA GLY A 10 -11.19 7.23 14.69
C GLY A 10 -9.83 6.55 14.62
N LEU A 11 -8.93 7.02 13.79
CA LEU A 11 -7.60 6.44 13.64
C LEU A 11 -6.63 7.02 14.66
N THR A 12 -5.60 6.25 14.95
CA THR A 12 -4.60 6.65 15.93
C THR A 12 -3.31 7.06 15.23
N ASP A 13 -2.90 8.28 15.45
CA ASP A 13 -1.59 8.76 15.05
C ASP A 13 -0.58 8.49 16.16
N ARG A 14 0.68 8.43 15.80
CA ARG A 14 1.72 8.08 16.75
C ARG A 14 2.99 8.88 16.50
N THR A 15 3.53 9.46 17.55
CA THR A 15 4.85 10.11 17.52
C THR A 15 5.78 9.40 18.52
N VAL A 16 6.93 9.00 18.05
CA VAL A 16 7.97 8.38 18.91
C VAL A 16 9.17 9.30 18.92
N THR A 17 9.54 9.78 20.11
CA THR A 17 10.75 10.58 20.30
C THR A 17 11.83 9.72 20.93
N GLY A 18 12.95 9.60 20.24
CA GLY A 18 14.11 8.85 20.73
C GLY A 18 14.98 9.66 21.70
N PRO A 19 15.99 9.01 22.30
CA PRO A 19 16.86 9.66 23.29
C PRO A 19 17.62 10.87 22.75
N ASN A 20 17.83 10.93 21.42
CA ASN A 20 18.53 12.02 20.76
C ASN A 20 17.62 13.21 20.43
N GLY A 21 16.37 13.17 20.85
CA GLY A 21 15.38 14.17 20.48
C GLY A 21 14.80 14.02 19.08
N LYS A 22 15.27 13.05 18.31
CA LYS A 22 14.76 12.80 16.95
C LYS A 22 13.42 12.11 17.03
N THR A 23 12.49 12.52 16.18
CA THR A 23 11.12 12.01 16.17
C THR A 23 10.84 11.17 14.94
N GLN A 24 9.99 10.20 15.13
CA GLN A 24 9.35 9.47 14.04
C GLN A 24 7.85 9.59 14.21
N THR A 25 7.16 10.01 13.17
CA THR A 25 5.71 10.16 13.20
C THR A 25 5.04 9.19 12.26
N VAL A 26 3.87 8.73 12.64
CA VAL A 26 3.00 7.94 11.78
C VAL A 26 1.62 8.60 11.84
N ASP A 27 1.28 9.30 10.77
CA ASP A 27 -0.02 9.95 10.64
C ASP A 27 -0.90 9.09 9.75
N ARG A 28 -2.15 8.94 10.13
CA ARG A 28 -3.10 8.10 9.40
C ARG A 28 -4.36 8.88 9.09
N SER A 29 -4.90 8.63 7.92
CA SER A 29 -6.16 9.22 7.51
C SER A 29 -7.02 8.19 6.80
N ARG A 30 -8.31 8.34 6.90
CA ARG A 30 -9.26 7.46 6.21
C ARG A 30 -9.91 8.23 5.07
N GLY A 31 -9.81 7.68 3.87
CA GLY A 31 -10.47 8.24 2.70
C GLY A 31 -11.97 7.96 2.69
N SER A 32 -12.67 8.62 1.79
CA SER A 32 -14.12 8.41 1.62
C SER A 32 -14.48 7.00 1.18
N ASP A 33 -13.54 6.27 0.58
CA ASP A 33 -13.70 4.88 0.18
C ASP A 33 -13.46 3.88 1.34
N GLY A 34 -13.15 4.39 2.53
CA GLY A 34 -12.86 3.56 3.71
C GLY A 34 -11.43 3.05 3.80
N ALA A 35 -10.61 3.29 2.80
CA ALA A 35 -9.21 2.89 2.83
C ALA A 35 -8.40 3.82 3.73
N VAL A 36 -7.32 3.31 4.31
CA VAL A 36 -6.49 4.04 5.26
C VAL A 36 -5.16 4.37 4.65
N ASP A 37 -4.85 5.64 4.56
CA ASP A 37 -3.56 6.13 4.13
C ASP A 37 -2.66 6.36 5.34
N SER A 38 -1.35 6.29 5.14
CA SER A 38 -0.39 6.49 6.21
C SER A 38 0.79 7.30 5.69
N THR A 39 1.20 8.30 6.45
CA THR A 39 2.43 9.05 6.20
C THR A 39 3.38 8.77 7.36
N ILE A 40 4.57 8.30 7.05
CA ILE A 40 5.58 7.97 8.05
C ILE A 40 6.77 8.90 7.83
N THR A 41 7.04 9.75 8.81
CA THR A 41 8.23 10.61 8.78
C THR A 41 9.29 9.96 9.66
N GLY A 42 10.39 9.59 9.07
CA GLY A 42 11.50 8.96 9.78
C GLY A 42 12.32 9.96 10.58
N ARG A 43 13.17 9.44 11.45
CA ARG A 43 14.00 10.25 12.37
C ARG A 43 14.98 11.17 11.66
N ASN A 44 15.32 10.87 10.42
CA ASN A 44 16.22 11.69 9.59
C ASN A 44 15.47 12.67 8.69
N GLY A 45 14.16 12.80 8.87
CA GLY A 45 13.34 13.67 8.04
C GLY A 45 12.85 13.04 6.74
N GLY A 46 13.28 11.82 6.42
CA GLY A 46 12.78 11.14 5.23
C GLY A 46 11.31 10.74 5.39
N VAL A 47 10.52 10.95 4.36
CA VAL A 47 9.08 10.71 4.40
C VAL A 47 8.74 9.53 3.51
N SER A 48 7.98 8.59 4.06
CA SER A 48 7.40 7.47 3.32
C SER A 48 5.89 7.56 3.41
N THR A 49 5.21 7.38 2.29
CA THR A 49 3.75 7.39 2.26
C THR A 49 3.23 6.03 1.80
N VAL A 50 2.10 5.65 2.34
CA VAL A 50 1.35 4.47 1.90
C VAL A 50 -0.05 4.93 1.59
N ASP A 51 -0.35 5.08 0.31
CA ASP A 51 -1.66 5.49 -0.16
C ASP A 51 -2.44 4.24 -0.57
N ARG A 52 -3.67 4.17 -0.16
CA ARG A 52 -4.55 3.06 -0.49
C ARG A 52 -5.85 3.58 -1.06
N SER A 53 -6.34 2.91 -2.07
CA SER A 53 -7.63 3.21 -2.65
C SER A 53 -8.41 1.92 -2.85
N ARG A 54 -9.72 2.02 -2.71
CA ARG A 54 -10.58 0.87 -2.94
C ARG A 54 -11.32 1.08 -4.25
N GLY A 55 -11.15 0.13 -5.16
CA GLY A 55 -11.83 0.16 -6.44
C GLY A 55 -13.29 -0.26 -6.35
N ALA A 56 -14.02 -0.10 -7.43
CA ALA A 56 -15.43 -0.50 -7.53
C ALA A 56 -15.61 -2.01 -7.33
N ASP A 57 -14.59 -2.80 -7.61
CA ASP A 57 -14.60 -4.25 -7.41
C ASP A 57 -14.37 -4.66 -5.95
N GLY A 58 -14.24 -3.70 -5.02
CA GLY A 58 -14.00 -3.96 -3.61
C GLY A 58 -12.56 -4.26 -3.25
N LEU A 59 -11.66 -4.30 -4.21
CA LEU A 59 -10.24 -4.57 -3.96
C LEU A 59 -9.50 -3.28 -3.60
N THR A 60 -8.42 -3.43 -2.87
CA THR A 60 -7.62 -2.29 -2.43
C THR A 60 -6.31 -2.25 -3.20
N ASP A 61 -6.08 -1.14 -3.87
CA ASP A 61 -4.80 -0.84 -4.51
C ASP A 61 -3.90 -0.12 -3.51
N ARG A 62 -2.60 -0.16 -3.74
CA ARG A 62 -1.65 0.38 -2.79
C ARG A 62 -0.46 1.00 -3.53
N THR A 63 -0.11 2.22 -3.15
CA THR A 63 1.12 2.88 -3.60
C THR A 63 1.97 3.20 -2.38
N VAL A 64 3.23 2.79 -2.42
CA VAL A 64 4.20 3.08 -1.37
C VAL A 64 5.29 3.96 -1.97
N THR A 65 5.45 5.17 -1.44
CA THR A 65 6.52 6.09 -1.85
C THR A 65 7.56 6.11 -0.74
N GLY A 66 8.79 5.78 -1.06
CA GLY A 66 9.90 5.81 -0.11
C GLY A 66 10.52 7.19 0.03
N PRO A 67 11.45 7.36 0.99
CA PRO A 67 12.09 8.65 1.24
C PRO A 67 12.88 9.20 0.05
N ASN A 68 13.27 8.33 -0.87
CA ASN A 68 14.00 8.71 -2.07
C ASN A 68 13.08 9.11 -3.23
N GLY A 69 11.77 9.19 -2.98
CA GLY A 69 10.79 9.47 -4.01
C GLY A 69 10.43 8.27 -4.89
N LYS A 70 11.07 7.13 -4.70
CA LYS A 70 10.77 5.93 -5.50
C LYS A 70 9.48 5.29 -5.02
N THR A 71 8.66 4.86 -5.96
CA THR A 71 7.35 4.30 -5.68
C THR A 71 7.31 2.80 -6.00
N GLN A 72 6.50 2.10 -5.24
CA GLN A 72 6.10 0.73 -5.52
C GLN A 72 4.58 0.69 -5.51
N THR A 73 3.98 0.15 -6.57
CA THR A 73 2.54 0.07 -6.67
C THR A 73 2.09 -1.38 -6.71
N VAL A 74 0.93 -1.64 -6.14
CA VAL A 74 0.25 -2.93 -6.25
C VAL A 74 -1.18 -2.63 -6.69
N ASP A 75 -1.46 -2.88 -7.95
CA ASP A 75 -2.78 -2.69 -8.52
C ASP A 75 -3.45 -4.05 -8.61
N ARG A 76 -4.71 -4.11 -8.24
CA ARG A 76 -5.48 -5.35 -8.24
C ARG A 76 -6.77 -5.17 -9.00
N SER A 77 -7.14 -6.20 -9.74
CA SER A 77 -8.40 -6.22 -10.45
C SER A 77 -9.04 -7.60 -10.33
N ARG A 78 -10.35 -7.61 -10.40
CA ARG A 78 -11.11 -8.87 -10.36
C ARG A 78 -11.70 -9.15 -11.72
N GLY A 79 -11.39 -10.33 -12.25
CA GLY A 79 -11.94 -10.77 -13.51
C GLY A 79 -13.42 -11.21 -13.40
N ALA A 80 -14.04 -11.44 -14.53
CA ALA A 80 -15.44 -11.90 -14.59
C ALA A 80 -15.61 -13.27 -13.92
N ASP A 81 -14.56 -14.08 -13.87
CA ASP A 81 -14.55 -15.40 -13.23
C ASP A 81 -14.34 -15.31 -11.70
N GLY A 82 -14.21 -14.10 -11.14
CA GLY A 82 -13.99 -13.90 -9.72
C GLY A 82 -12.55 -14.02 -9.27
N ALA A 83 -11.63 -14.39 -10.14
CA ALA A 83 -10.21 -14.47 -9.79
C ALA A 83 -9.61 -13.06 -9.72
N VAL A 84 -8.55 -12.89 -8.92
CA VAL A 84 -7.94 -11.59 -8.69
C VAL A 84 -6.57 -11.54 -9.34
N ASP A 85 -6.40 -10.62 -10.26
CA ASP A 85 -5.13 -10.34 -10.89
C ASP A 85 -4.39 -9.24 -10.12
N SER A 86 -3.08 -9.22 -10.23
CA SER A 86 -2.26 -8.22 -9.54
C SER A 86 -1.12 -7.78 -10.43
N THR A 87 -0.91 -6.49 -10.51
CA THR A 87 0.27 -5.91 -11.16
C THR A 87 1.09 -5.20 -10.09
N ILE A 88 2.35 -5.57 -9.97
CA ILE A 88 3.25 -4.98 -8.99
C ILE A 88 4.37 -4.29 -9.74
N THR A 89 4.45 -2.96 -9.59
CA THR A 89 5.55 -2.18 -10.15
C THR A 89 6.53 -1.89 -9.03
N GLY A 90 7.75 -2.37 -9.18
CA GLY A 90 8.80 -2.18 -8.19
C GLY A 90 9.43 -0.80 -8.27
N ARG A 91 10.21 -0.48 -7.25
CA ARG A 91 10.84 0.85 -7.10
C ARG A 91 11.81 1.21 -8.22
N ASN A 92 12.32 0.21 -8.92
CA ASN A 92 13.23 0.42 -10.05
C ASN A 92 12.52 0.39 -11.40
N GLY A 93 11.18 0.35 -11.38
CA GLY A 93 10.38 0.30 -12.60
C GLY A 93 10.14 -1.11 -13.14
N GLY A 94 10.73 -2.13 -12.55
CA GLY A 94 10.45 -3.51 -12.95
C GLY A 94 9.00 -3.88 -12.63
N VAL A 95 8.35 -4.59 -13.54
CA VAL A 95 6.93 -4.95 -13.40
C VAL A 95 6.78 -6.46 -13.26
N THR A 96 5.99 -6.87 -12.29
CA THR A 96 5.58 -8.25 -12.13
C THR A 96 4.08 -8.33 -12.20
N THR A 97 3.55 -9.13 -13.11
CA THR A 97 2.12 -9.38 -13.20
C THR A 97 1.80 -10.78 -12.73
N VAL A 98 0.69 -10.92 -12.05
CA VAL A 98 0.14 -12.21 -11.63
C VAL A 98 -1.28 -12.27 -12.17
N ASP A 99 -1.44 -13.04 -13.23
CA ASP A 99 -2.75 -13.24 -13.85
C ASP A 99 -3.33 -14.55 -13.33
N ARG A 100 -4.58 -14.51 -12.94
CA ARG A 100 -5.27 -15.68 -12.42
C ARG A 100 -6.56 -15.92 -13.17
N SER A 101 -6.84 -17.18 -13.42
CA SER A 101 -8.10 -17.59 -14.04
C SER A 101 -8.71 -18.72 -13.23
N ARG A 102 -10.04 -18.75 -13.18
CA ARG A 102 -10.78 -19.82 -12.52
C ARG A 102 -11.38 -20.74 -13.55
N ASN A 103 -11.08 -22.01 -13.42
CA ASN A 103 -11.60 -23.04 -14.31
C ASN A 103 -13.03 -23.45 -13.91
N ALA A 104 -13.72 -24.11 -14.83
CA ALA A 104 -15.09 -24.56 -14.58
C ALA A 104 -15.19 -25.57 -13.40
N ASP A 105 -14.13 -26.28 -13.10
CA ASP A 105 -14.05 -27.23 -11.97
C ASP A 105 -13.74 -26.54 -10.64
N GLY A 106 -13.58 -25.20 -10.61
CA GLY A 106 -13.28 -24.44 -9.41
C GLY A 106 -11.79 -24.27 -9.13
N THR A 107 -10.92 -24.88 -9.91
CA THR A 107 -9.46 -24.70 -9.73
C THR A 107 -9.02 -23.34 -10.27
N ILE A 108 -7.90 -22.84 -9.74
CA ILE A 108 -7.34 -21.55 -10.14
C ILE A 108 -5.97 -21.78 -10.75
N ASP A 109 -5.78 -21.31 -11.98
CA ASP A 109 -4.49 -21.24 -12.63
C ASP A 109 -3.88 -19.87 -12.41
N ALA A 110 -2.55 -19.81 -12.33
CA ALA A 110 -1.84 -18.56 -12.14
C ALA A 110 -0.63 -18.50 -13.06
N SER A 111 -0.47 -17.37 -13.73
CA SER A 111 0.71 -17.06 -14.54
C SER A 111 1.43 -15.88 -13.93
N ILE A 112 2.74 -15.96 -13.84
CA ILE A 112 3.57 -14.88 -13.30
C ILE A 112 4.53 -14.45 -14.38
N THR A 113 4.41 -13.18 -14.79
CA THR A 113 5.29 -12.57 -15.79
C THR A 113 6.13 -11.50 -15.09
N ARG A 114 7.43 -11.49 -15.33
CA ARG A 114 8.35 -10.52 -14.76
C ARG A 114 9.11 -9.83 -15.87
N ASN A 115 9.05 -8.50 -15.84
CA ASN A 115 9.81 -7.66 -16.75
C ASN A 115 10.78 -6.81 -15.91
N PRO A 116 11.99 -7.29 -15.67
CA PRO A 116 12.97 -6.52 -14.91
C PRO A 116 13.53 -5.36 -15.73
N GLN A 117 13.95 -4.31 -15.05
CA GLN A 117 14.71 -3.23 -15.65
C GLN A 117 16.18 -3.31 -15.29
#